data_1cbe68973a1f8f5fdcd1ee46954d3796
#
_entry.id   1cbe68973a1f8f5fdcd1ee46954d3796
#
_cell.length_a   1.000
_cell.length_b   1.000
_cell.length_c   1.000
_cell.angle_alpha   90.00
_cell.angle_beta   90.00
_cell.angle_gamma   90.00
#
_symmetry.space_group_name_H-M   'P 1'
#
loop_
_entity.id
_entity.type
_entity.pdbx_description
1 polymer ?
#
loop_
_entity_poly.entity_id
_entity_poly.type
_entity_poly.pdbx_seq_one_letter_code
_entity_poly.pdbx_strand_id
1 'polypeptide(L)'
;LLRRKQPDQNNNEQFFKNEVSSLKNSFSESFGSMSKEIAKDMTGALTKVDEKVGVFNQQVSELNKSQDNFSKILSGVKTYGTLAEFGLESLLKDLLPASQFMANVKMKPEENSETVEFAIKLQDVLLPIDSHWPVEKYKAIDDAFNLNDKAAQAEARKDLANAFKLKAKIVNAKYIAPPKSTDFAIVYVPTEGLFSELSSYRDPKTKELLLQELRTKYKVTISGPNT
;
A
#
# COMPACT_ATOMS: atom_id res chain seq x y z
N LEU A 1 -15.67 -91.30 -46.99
CA LEU A 1 -14.86 -90.92 -45.87
C LEU A 1 -14.27 -89.52 -46.12
N LEU A 2 -14.94 -88.43 -45.66
CA LEU A 2 -14.48 -87.05 -45.70
C LEU A 2 -13.69 -86.77 -44.45
N ARG A 3 -12.38 -86.65 -44.56
CA ARG A 3 -11.49 -86.18 -43.52
C ARG A 3 -11.69 -84.63 -43.36
N ARG A 4 -12.36 -84.15 -42.27
CA ARG A 4 -12.38 -82.80 -41.93
C ARG A 4 -10.98 -82.39 -41.47
N LYS A 5 -10.32 -81.46 -42.20
CA LYS A 5 -9.12 -80.78 -41.71
C LYS A 5 -9.49 -79.96 -40.46
N GLN A 6 -8.85 -80.25 -39.35
CA GLN A 6 -8.88 -79.34 -38.14
C GLN A 6 -8.24 -78.02 -38.52
N PRO A 7 -8.83 -76.93 -38.12
CA PRO A 7 -8.18 -75.63 -38.34
C PRO A 7 -6.92 -75.52 -37.52
N ASP A 8 -5.88 -74.96 -38.12
CA ASP A 8 -4.55 -74.79 -37.63
C ASP A 8 -4.55 -73.85 -36.40
N GLN A 9 -4.74 -74.32 -35.18
CA GLN A 9 -4.71 -73.56 -33.92
C GLN A 9 -3.35 -72.89 -33.71
N ASN A 10 -2.27 -73.45 -34.21
CA ASN A 10 -0.91 -72.90 -34.07
C ASN A 10 -0.71 -71.61 -34.85
N ASN A 11 -1.35 -71.41 -35.98
CA ASN A 11 -1.26 -70.22 -36.81
C ASN A 11 -2.01 -69.01 -36.13
N ASN A 12 -3.13 -69.26 -35.48
CA ASN A 12 -3.90 -68.24 -34.78
C ASN A 12 -3.19 -67.76 -33.52
N GLU A 13 -2.53 -68.62 -32.73
CA GLU A 13 -1.76 -68.21 -31.55
C GLU A 13 -0.54 -67.39 -31.94
N GLN A 14 0.12 -67.71 -33.03
CA GLN A 14 1.28 -66.96 -33.51
C GLN A 14 0.90 -65.58 -34.04
N PHE A 15 -0.24 -65.50 -34.75
CA PHE A 15 -0.82 -64.21 -35.17
C PHE A 15 -1.18 -63.34 -34.01
N PHE A 16 -1.87 -63.83 -32.99
CA PHE A 16 -2.20 -63.08 -31.76
C PHE A 16 -0.94 -62.60 -31.00
N LYS A 17 0.08 -63.50 -30.89
CA LYS A 17 1.36 -63.06 -30.22
C LYS A 17 2.07 -61.96 -30.97
N ASN A 18 2.08 -61.98 -32.29
CA ASN A 18 2.68 -60.95 -33.13
C ASN A 18 1.93 -59.61 -32.99
N GLU A 19 0.60 -59.65 -32.99
CA GLU A 19 -0.28 -58.53 -32.93
C GLU A 19 -0.16 -57.83 -31.52
N VAL A 20 -0.19 -58.65 -30.45
CA VAL A 20 0.05 -58.15 -29.08
C VAL A 20 1.44 -57.54 -28.91
N SER A 21 2.46 -58.15 -29.53
CA SER A 21 3.83 -57.60 -29.49
C SER A 21 3.94 -56.28 -30.25
N SER A 22 3.27 -56.21 -31.44
CA SER A 22 3.22 -54.95 -32.22
C SER A 22 2.50 -53.86 -31.47
N LEU A 23 1.35 -54.16 -30.85
CA LEU A 23 0.59 -53.21 -30.04
C LEU A 23 1.40 -52.72 -28.81
N LYS A 24 2.08 -53.62 -28.13
CA LYS A 24 2.98 -53.29 -27.00
C LYS A 24 4.11 -52.37 -27.44
N ASN A 25 4.73 -52.64 -28.59
CA ASN A 25 5.80 -51.80 -29.10
C ASN A 25 5.30 -50.41 -29.48
N SER A 26 4.18 -50.30 -30.22
CA SER A 26 3.55 -49.04 -30.60
C SER A 26 3.10 -48.24 -29.39
N PHE A 27 2.56 -48.91 -28.37
CA PHE A 27 2.18 -48.24 -27.10
C PHE A 27 3.43 -47.72 -26.35
N SER A 28 4.48 -48.56 -26.28
CA SER A 28 5.73 -48.16 -25.63
C SER A 28 6.41 -46.96 -26.31
N GLU A 29 6.42 -46.96 -27.66
CA GLU A 29 6.94 -45.86 -28.46
C GLU A 29 6.11 -44.56 -28.27
N SER A 30 4.78 -44.68 -28.37
CA SER A 30 3.86 -43.55 -28.19
C SER A 30 3.93 -42.99 -26.77
N PHE A 31 4.01 -43.84 -25.77
CA PHE A 31 4.16 -43.42 -24.36
C PHE A 31 5.52 -42.77 -24.13
N GLY A 32 6.59 -43.32 -24.71
CA GLY A 32 7.93 -42.75 -24.62
C GLY A 32 8.06 -41.37 -25.28
N SER A 33 7.41 -41.20 -26.46
CA SER A 33 7.39 -39.90 -27.16
C SER A 33 6.57 -38.86 -26.39
N MET A 34 5.38 -39.21 -25.90
CA MET A 34 4.52 -38.34 -25.11
C MET A 34 5.17 -37.94 -23.79
N SER A 35 5.85 -38.88 -23.12
CA SER A 35 6.59 -38.57 -21.87
C SER A 35 7.75 -37.57 -22.09
N LYS A 36 8.47 -37.69 -23.22
CA LYS A 36 9.54 -36.74 -23.60
C LYS A 36 8.98 -35.39 -23.96
N GLU A 37 7.84 -35.33 -24.65
CA GLU A 37 7.18 -34.08 -25.03
C GLU A 37 6.68 -33.30 -23.77
N ILE A 38 6.00 -34.01 -22.85
CA ILE A 38 5.57 -33.45 -21.57
C ILE A 38 6.76 -32.95 -20.77
N ALA A 39 7.84 -33.73 -20.68
CA ALA A 39 9.04 -33.28 -19.97
C ALA A 39 9.68 -32.03 -20.59
N LYS A 40 9.70 -31.93 -21.91
CA LYS A 40 10.20 -30.76 -22.63
C LYS A 40 9.33 -29.53 -22.39
N ASP A 41 8.01 -29.69 -22.50
CA ASP A 41 7.06 -28.58 -22.26
C ASP A 41 7.09 -28.10 -20.82
N MET A 42 7.17 -29.04 -19.87
CA MET A 42 7.29 -28.70 -18.45
C MET A 42 8.61 -27.97 -18.13
N THR A 43 9.73 -28.41 -18.73
CA THR A 43 11.01 -27.72 -18.60
C THR A 43 10.94 -26.32 -19.21
N GLY A 44 10.34 -26.17 -20.38
CA GLY A 44 10.16 -24.87 -21.04
C GLY A 44 9.22 -23.93 -20.24
N ALA A 45 8.17 -24.46 -19.64
CA ALA A 45 7.29 -23.70 -18.76
C ALA A 45 7.99 -23.24 -17.49
N LEU A 46 8.77 -24.12 -16.84
CA LEU A 46 9.57 -23.79 -15.66
C LEU A 46 10.62 -22.71 -15.94
N THR A 47 11.32 -22.80 -17.08
CA THR A 47 12.30 -21.77 -17.49
C THR A 47 11.63 -20.41 -17.66
N LYS A 48 10.45 -20.35 -18.29
CA LYS A 48 9.69 -19.09 -18.44
C LYS A 48 9.20 -18.52 -17.11
N VAL A 49 8.84 -19.39 -16.17
CA VAL A 49 8.48 -18.95 -14.80
C VAL A 49 9.70 -18.39 -14.10
N ASP A 50 10.84 -19.05 -14.19
CA ASP A 50 12.09 -18.60 -13.56
C ASP A 50 12.57 -17.26 -14.13
N GLU A 51 12.49 -17.07 -15.44
CA GLU A 51 12.77 -15.78 -16.09
C GLU A 51 11.82 -14.66 -15.59
N LYS A 52 10.52 -14.95 -15.50
CA LYS A 52 9.53 -13.98 -15.01
C LYS A 52 9.74 -13.62 -13.54
N VAL A 53 10.07 -14.61 -12.72
CA VAL A 53 10.42 -14.40 -11.30
C VAL A 53 11.69 -13.56 -11.17
N GLY A 54 12.69 -13.81 -12.03
CA GLY A 54 13.91 -13.00 -12.10
C GLY A 54 13.63 -11.52 -12.44
N VAL A 55 12.82 -11.27 -13.47
CA VAL A 55 12.38 -9.92 -13.86
C VAL A 55 11.58 -9.25 -12.74
N PHE A 56 10.65 -9.98 -12.12
CA PHE A 56 9.87 -9.47 -10.99
C PHE A 56 10.75 -9.07 -9.80
N ASN A 57 11.71 -9.92 -9.42
CA ASN A 57 12.66 -9.62 -8.35
C ASN A 57 13.54 -8.39 -8.68
N GLN A 58 13.93 -8.23 -9.95
CA GLN A 58 14.65 -7.05 -10.39
C GLN A 58 13.80 -5.78 -10.28
N GLN A 59 12.53 -5.83 -10.71
CA GLN A 59 11.59 -4.71 -10.59
C GLN A 59 11.33 -4.33 -9.12
N VAL A 60 11.17 -5.32 -8.23
CA VAL A 60 11.04 -5.10 -6.78
C VAL A 60 12.33 -4.47 -6.21
N SER A 61 13.51 -4.92 -6.65
CA SER A 61 14.79 -4.32 -6.23
C SER A 61 14.95 -2.88 -6.71
N GLU A 62 14.55 -2.58 -7.94
CA GLU A 62 14.56 -1.22 -8.49
C GLU A 62 13.55 -0.31 -7.78
N LEU A 63 12.37 -0.83 -7.46
CA LEU A 63 11.38 -0.11 -6.65
C LEU A 63 11.92 0.22 -5.26
N ASN A 64 12.56 -0.74 -4.59
CA ASN A 64 13.18 -0.53 -3.28
C ASN A 64 14.34 0.50 -3.36
N LYS A 65 15.19 0.43 -4.38
CA LYS A 65 16.25 1.44 -4.60
C LYS A 65 15.67 2.83 -4.89
N SER A 66 14.58 2.89 -5.65
CA SER A 66 13.89 4.16 -5.92
C SER A 66 13.29 4.73 -4.62
N GLN A 67 12.73 3.89 -3.77
CA GLN A 67 12.21 4.26 -2.46
C GLN A 67 13.31 4.72 -1.50
N ASP A 68 14.47 4.03 -1.49
CA ASP A 68 15.64 4.43 -0.71
C ASP A 68 16.25 5.75 -1.22
N ASN A 69 16.32 5.95 -2.53
CA ASN A 69 16.79 7.20 -3.12
C ASN A 69 15.83 8.35 -2.84
N PHE A 70 14.52 8.11 -2.93
CA PHE A 70 13.51 9.09 -2.56
C PHE A 70 13.62 9.43 -1.05
N SER A 71 13.78 8.44 -0.19
CA SER A 71 14.04 8.64 1.24
C SER A 71 15.35 9.40 1.51
N LYS A 72 16.42 9.16 0.74
CA LYS A 72 17.69 9.91 0.86
C LYS A 72 17.58 11.34 0.34
N ILE A 73 16.87 11.57 -0.75
CA ILE A 73 16.57 12.92 -1.25
C ILE A 73 15.75 13.67 -0.19
N LEU A 74 14.80 13.00 0.44
CA LEU A 74 13.97 13.58 1.50
C LEU A 74 14.75 13.79 2.81
N SER A 75 15.68 12.91 3.19
CA SER A 75 16.47 13.04 4.43
C SER A 75 17.55 14.12 4.38
N GLY A 76 17.95 14.54 3.18
CA GLY A 76 18.91 15.65 2.98
C GLY A 76 18.28 17.03 3.07
N VAL A 77 16.97 17.15 3.22
CA VAL A 77 16.26 18.42 3.23
C VAL A 77 15.54 18.58 4.56
N LYS A 78 15.68 19.70 5.21
CA LYS A 78 14.90 20.18 6.38
C LYS A 78 13.37 20.23 6.12
N THR A 79 12.82 19.37 5.26
CA THR A 79 11.74 19.69 4.33
C THR A 79 10.60 18.66 4.28
N TYR A 80 10.47 17.75 5.22
CA TYR A 80 9.25 16.92 5.24
C TYR A 80 8.00 17.78 5.50
N GLY A 81 8.14 18.84 6.30
CA GLY A 81 7.10 19.85 6.45
C GLY A 81 6.79 20.52 5.12
N THR A 82 7.78 21.04 4.42
CA THR A 82 7.62 21.70 3.10
C THR A 82 7.03 20.79 2.03
N LEU A 83 7.33 19.48 2.04
CA LEU A 83 6.71 18.53 1.11
C LEU A 83 5.23 18.29 1.40
N ALA A 84 4.87 18.22 2.68
CA ALA A 84 3.47 18.10 3.08
C ALA A 84 2.69 19.37 2.72
N GLU A 85 3.28 20.55 2.97
CA GLU A 85 2.73 21.84 2.54
C GLU A 85 2.58 21.93 1.01
N PHE A 86 3.62 21.55 0.26
CA PHE A 86 3.58 21.53 -1.21
C PHE A 86 2.52 20.59 -1.74
N GLY A 87 2.40 19.39 -1.17
CA GLY A 87 1.36 18.42 -1.52
C GLY A 87 -0.04 18.96 -1.25
N LEU A 88 -0.24 19.61 -0.10
CA LEU A 88 -1.51 20.26 0.24
C LEU A 88 -1.81 21.44 -0.69
N GLU A 89 -0.82 22.27 -0.98
CA GLU A 89 -0.98 23.41 -1.91
C GLU A 89 -1.39 22.95 -3.30
N SER A 90 -0.72 21.91 -3.82
CA SER A 90 -1.04 21.33 -5.13
C SER A 90 -2.47 20.79 -5.17
N LEU A 91 -2.85 20.03 -4.14
CA LEU A 91 -4.20 19.48 -4.01
C LEU A 91 -5.26 20.59 -3.96
N LEU A 92 -5.03 21.66 -3.22
CA LEU A 92 -5.96 22.78 -3.13
C LEU A 92 -6.09 23.51 -4.48
N LYS A 93 -4.98 23.68 -5.21
CA LYS A 93 -5.00 24.27 -6.58
C LYS A 93 -5.73 23.41 -7.60
N ASP A 94 -5.66 22.09 -7.47
CA ASP A 94 -6.35 21.17 -8.37
C ASP A 94 -7.85 21.09 -8.10
N LEU A 95 -8.27 21.23 -6.82
CA LEU A 95 -9.66 21.09 -6.41
C LEU A 95 -10.44 22.40 -6.34
N LEU A 96 -9.78 23.53 -6.07
CA LEU A 96 -10.44 24.80 -5.77
C LEU A 96 -9.93 25.96 -6.65
N PRO A 97 -10.80 26.85 -7.10
CA PRO A 97 -10.37 28.12 -7.67
C PRO A 97 -9.48 28.91 -6.69
N ALA A 98 -8.48 29.62 -7.20
CA ALA A 98 -7.56 30.42 -6.38
C ALA A 98 -8.26 31.46 -5.47
N SER A 99 -9.47 31.86 -5.81
CA SER A 99 -10.27 32.76 -4.97
C SER A 99 -10.88 32.10 -3.73
N GLN A 100 -10.95 30.77 -3.68
CA GLN A 100 -11.60 30.00 -2.61
C GLN A 100 -10.66 29.55 -1.50
N PHE A 101 -9.34 29.73 -1.61
CA PHE A 101 -8.43 29.46 -0.54
C PHE A 101 -7.36 30.55 -0.40
N MET A 102 -6.70 30.56 0.73
CA MET A 102 -5.62 31.52 1.06
C MET A 102 -4.49 30.78 1.76
N ALA A 103 -3.26 31.23 1.51
CA ALA A 103 -2.06 30.72 2.21
C ALA A 103 -1.62 31.69 3.31
N ASN A 104 -0.98 31.17 4.34
CA ASN A 104 -0.36 31.92 5.45
C ASN A 104 -1.32 32.91 6.14
N VAL A 105 -2.44 32.38 6.62
CA VAL A 105 -3.54 33.20 7.16
C VAL A 105 -3.46 33.31 8.67
N LYS A 106 -3.47 34.55 9.21
CA LYS A 106 -3.65 34.79 10.63
C LYS A 106 -5.09 34.56 11.05
N MET A 107 -5.33 33.61 11.92
CA MET A 107 -6.69 33.26 12.37
C MET A 107 -7.14 34.12 13.56
N LYS A 108 -6.21 34.50 14.44
CA LYS A 108 -6.46 35.36 15.62
C LYS A 108 -6.00 36.78 15.40
N PRO A 109 -6.65 37.76 16.00
CA PRO A 109 -6.32 39.21 15.83
C PRO A 109 -5.03 39.65 16.55
N GLU A 110 -4.49 38.84 17.45
CA GLU A 110 -3.31 39.16 18.23
C GLU A 110 -2.08 39.38 17.34
N GLU A 111 -1.28 40.38 17.62
CA GLU A 111 -0.16 40.83 16.79
C GLU A 111 0.89 39.72 16.58
N ASN A 112 1.08 38.85 17.56
CA ASN A 112 2.01 37.72 17.55
C ASN A 112 1.31 36.37 17.21
N SER A 113 0.08 36.40 16.67
CA SER A 113 -0.59 35.15 16.30
C SER A 113 0.11 34.47 15.13
N GLU A 114 0.31 33.15 15.28
CA GLU A 114 0.88 32.36 14.21
C GLU A 114 -0.10 32.23 13.04
N THR A 115 0.44 32.07 11.84
CA THR A 115 -0.33 31.83 10.62
C THR A 115 -0.61 30.35 10.45
N VAL A 116 -1.83 30.00 9.99
CA VAL A 116 -2.11 28.66 9.45
C VAL A 116 -1.61 28.59 8.02
N GLU A 117 -1.12 27.43 7.61
CA GLU A 117 -0.57 27.23 6.25
C GLU A 117 -1.58 27.58 5.17
N PHE A 118 -2.81 27.05 5.27
CA PHE A 118 -3.89 27.33 4.33
C PHE A 118 -5.22 27.52 5.05
N ALA A 119 -6.12 28.28 4.42
CA ALA A 119 -7.52 28.39 4.84
C ALA A 119 -8.45 28.39 3.63
N ILE A 120 -9.51 27.58 3.66
CA ILE A 120 -10.58 27.60 2.65
C ILE A 120 -11.62 28.63 3.09
N LYS A 121 -12.07 29.44 2.13
CA LYS A 121 -13.14 30.43 2.32
C LYS A 121 -14.50 29.74 2.20
N LEU A 122 -15.23 29.69 3.28
CA LEU A 122 -16.62 29.19 3.34
C LEU A 122 -17.52 30.40 3.64
N GLN A 123 -17.93 31.11 2.59
CA GLN A 123 -18.65 32.38 2.73
C GLN A 123 -17.90 33.38 3.63
N ASP A 124 -18.42 33.65 4.81
CA ASP A 124 -17.89 34.63 5.75
C ASP A 124 -16.90 34.05 6.77
N VAL A 125 -16.68 32.74 6.76
CA VAL A 125 -15.79 32.04 7.68
C VAL A 125 -14.65 31.34 6.96
N LEU A 126 -13.54 31.13 7.67
CA LEU A 126 -12.37 30.44 7.15
C LEU A 126 -12.23 29.07 7.79
N LEU A 127 -12.05 28.04 6.96
CA LEU A 127 -11.71 26.68 7.43
C LEU A 127 -10.19 26.55 7.46
N PRO A 128 -9.55 26.49 8.63
CA PRO A 128 -8.09 26.33 8.72
C PRO A 128 -7.65 24.93 8.35
N ILE A 129 -6.61 24.84 7.54
CA ILE A 129 -5.97 23.58 7.14
C ILE A 129 -4.47 23.71 7.39
N ASP A 130 -3.93 22.74 8.12
CA ASP A 130 -2.52 22.67 8.46
C ASP A 130 -2.00 21.30 8.05
N SER A 131 -0.74 21.18 7.63
CA SER A 131 -0.18 19.88 7.24
C SER A 131 0.61 19.25 8.38
N HIS A 132 0.71 17.94 8.39
CA HIS A 132 1.55 17.25 9.36
C HIS A 132 2.09 15.93 8.84
N TRP A 133 3.41 15.83 8.77
CA TRP A 133 4.10 14.60 8.41
C TRP A 133 5.22 14.27 9.41
N PRO A 134 4.95 13.56 10.51
CA PRO A 134 5.95 13.12 11.46
C PRO A 134 6.70 11.88 10.95
N VAL A 135 7.54 12.07 9.94
CA VAL A 135 8.21 11.00 9.17
C VAL A 135 8.96 10.02 10.04
N GLU A 136 9.73 10.52 11.02
CA GLU A 136 10.53 9.69 11.93
C GLU A 136 9.66 8.71 12.73
N LYS A 137 8.49 9.17 13.20
CA LYS A 137 7.55 8.34 13.95
C LYS A 137 6.83 7.34 13.07
N TYR A 138 6.52 7.73 11.83
CA TYR A 138 5.91 6.81 10.86
C TYR A 138 6.92 5.75 10.43
N LYS A 139 8.16 6.14 10.12
CA LYS A 139 9.24 5.21 9.78
C LYS A 139 9.54 4.19 10.88
N ALA A 140 9.45 4.59 12.15
CA ALA A 140 9.65 3.66 13.27
C ALA A 140 8.66 2.48 13.26
N ILE A 141 7.46 2.64 12.68
CA ILE A 141 6.49 1.55 12.49
C ILE A 141 7.01 0.55 11.45
N ASP A 142 7.51 1.06 10.31
CA ASP A 142 8.06 0.22 9.24
C ASP A 142 9.32 -0.52 9.71
N ASP A 143 10.21 0.15 10.45
CA ASP A 143 11.41 -0.45 11.02
C ASP A 143 11.06 -1.59 11.99
N ALA A 144 10.09 -1.37 12.88
CA ALA A 144 9.62 -2.40 13.81
C ALA A 144 8.89 -3.56 13.09
N PHE A 145 8.21 -3.27 11.99
CA PHE A 145 7.57 -4.29 11.15
C PHE A 145 8.62 -5.18 10.49
N ASN A 146 9.67 -4.59 9.91
CA ASN A 146 10.76 -5.32 9.26
C ASN A 146 11.52 -6.22 10.23
N LEU A 147 11.63 -5.82 11.51
CA LEU A 147 12.22 -6.62 12.57
C LEU A 147 11.26 -7.68 13.16
N ASN A 148 10.00 -7.72 12.68
CA ASN A 148 8.92 -8.56 13.19
C ASN A 148 8.72 -8.43 14.73
N ASP A 149 9.02 -7.25 15.29
CA ASP A 149 8.86 -6.94 16.70
C ASP A 149 7.48 -6.32 16.99
N LYS A 150 6.54 -7.14 17.43
CA LYS A 150 5.17 -6.70 17.73
C LYS A 150 5.09 -5.70 18.89
N ALA A 151 5.99 -5.76 19.86
CA ALA A 151 6.00 -4.83 20.98
C ALA A 151 6.49 -3.45 20.51
N ALA A 152 7.57 -3.40 19.74
CA ALA A 152 8.07 -2.17 19.11
C ALA A 152 7.04 -1.56 18.15
N GLN A 153 6.32 -2.37 17.34
CA GLN A 153 5.24 -1.89 16.49
C GLN A 153 4.11 -1.21 17.29
N ALA A 154 3.70 -1.82 18.40
CA ALA A 154 2.65 -1.25 19.24
C ALA A 154 3.07 0.08 19.87
N GLU A 155 4.31 0.20 20.34
CA GLU A 155 4.84 1.43 20.92
C GLU A 155 5.04 2.52 19.85
N ALA A 156 5.58 2.18 18.66
CA ALA A 156 5.72 3.12 17.56
C ALA A 156 4.37 3.70 17.10
N ARG A 157 3.33 2.86 16.99
CA ARG A 157 1.96 3.32 16.69
C ARG A 157 1.40 4.24 17.76
N LYS A 158 1.65 3.95 19.01
CA LYS A 158 1.24 4.79 20.14
C LYS A 158 1.96 6.13 20.11
N ASP A 159 3.25 6.15 19.79
CA ASP A 159 4.04 7.38 19.66
C ASP A 159 3.57 8.25 18.51
N LEU A 160 3.23 7.62 17.37
CA LEU A 160 2.61 8.32 16.24
C LEU A 160 1.27 8.93 16.66
N ALA A 161 0.41 8.17 17.32
CA ALA A 161 -0.89 8.67 17.81
C ALA A 161 -0.74 9.85 18.78
N ASN A 162 0.23 9.77 19.69
CA ASN A 162 0.52 10.85 20.63
C ASN A 162 1.01 12.14 19.91
N ALA A 163 1.81 12.00 18.85
CA ALA A 163 2.23 13.13 18.03
C ALA A 163 1.03 13.84 17.39
N PHE A 164 0.05 13.09 16.87
CA PHE A 164 -1.16 13.65 16.31
C PHE A 164 -2.10 14.26 17.37
N LYS A 165 -2.20 13.69 18.57
CA LYS A 165 -2.92 14.31 19.68
C LYS A 165 -2.30 15.66 20.07
N LEU A 166 -0.97 15.73 20.13
CA LEU A 166 -0.27 16.98 20.40
C LEU A 166 -0.49 18.01 19.28
N LYS A 167 -0.33 17.61 18.02
CA LYS A 167 -0.58 18.49 16.86
C LYS A 167 -2.02 19.02 16.86
N ALA A 168 -3.00 18.15 17.08
CA ALA A 168 -4.40 18.56 17.14
C ALA A 168 -4.69 19.55 18.27
N LYS A 169 -4.08 19.37 19.44
CA LYS A 169 -4.16 20.34 20.54
C LYS A 169 -3.59 21.71 20.15
N ILE A 170 -2.45 21.72 19.45
CA ILE A 170 -1.80 22.94 18.97
C ILE A 170 -2.70 23.64 17.93
N VAL A 171 -3.18 22.89 16.93
CA VAL A 171 -4.06 23.42 15.87
C VAL A 171 -5.33 24.01 16.45
N ASN A 172 -5.97 23.32 17.39
CA ASN A 172 -7.14 23.85 18.09
C ASN A 172 -6.83 25.18 18.79
N ALA A 173 -5.76 25.22 19.57
CA ALA A 173 -5.41 26.40 20.34
C ALA A 173 -5.01 27.60 19.46
N LYS A 174 -4.33 27.36 18.31
CA LYS A 174 -3.79 28.42 17.46
C LYS A 174 -4.76 28.90 16.40
N TYR A 175 -5.52 27.99 15.74
CA TYR A 175 -6.20 28.29 14.49
C TYR A 175 -7.72 28.28 14.57
N ILE A 176 -8.32 27.63 15.57
CA ILE A 176 -9.77 27.66 15.75
C ILE A 176 -10.12 28.91 16.55
N ALA A 177 -10.77 29.87 15.88
CA ALA A 177 -11.10 31.20 16.41
C ALA A 177 -12.43 31.73 15.84
N PRO A 178 -13.59 31.11 16.17
CA PRO A 178 -14.90 31.62 15.76
C PRO A 178 -15.14 33.06 16.29
N PRO A 179 -15.84 33.93 15.56
CA PRO A 179 -16.57 33.66 14.31
C PRO A 179 -15.70 33.74 13.04
N LYS A 180 -14.44 34.12 13.11
CA LYS A 180 -13.56 34.24 11.94
C LYS A 180 -13.26 32.88 11.31
N SER A 181 -13.05 31.84 12.13
CA SER A 181 -12.91 30.47 11.65
C SER A 181 -14.17 29.64 11.87
N THR A 182 -14.22 28.49 11.19
CA THR A 182 -15.06 27.37 11.61
C THR A 182 -14.72 26.94 13.05
N ASP A 183 -15.61 26.19 13.69
CA ASP A 183 -15.40 25.60 15.02
C ASP A 183 -14.58 24.29 14.98
N PHE A 184 -14.03 23.96 13.83
CA PHE A 184 -13.11 22.83 13.60
C PHE A 184 -12.02 23.20 12.60
N ALA A 185 -10.97 22.40 12.54
CA ALA A 185 -9.86 22.52 11.59
C ALA A 185 -9.55 21.17 10.93
N ILE A 186 -8.85 21.23 9.80
CA ILE A 186 -8.32 20.05 9.13
C ILE A 186 -6.80 19.96 9.36
N VAL A 187 -6.30 18.75 9.64
CA VAL A 187 -4.88 18.42 9.53
C VAL A 187 -4.72 17.43 8.38
N TYR A 188 -4.03 17.89 7.35
CA TYR A 188 -3.72 17.11 6.17
C TYR A 188 -2.50 16.23 6.40
N VAL A 189 -2.57 14.98 5.96
CA VAL A 189 -1.44 14.04 5.91
C VAL A 189 -1.14 13.67 4.47
N PRO A 190 0.15 13.66 4.05
CA PRO A 190 0.50 13.61 2.62
C PRO A 190 0.44 12.21 1.99
N THR A 191 0.20 11.15 2.78
CA THR A 191 0.16 9.78 2.26
C THR A 191 -1.02 8.99 2.80
N GLU A 192 -1.61 8.17 1.93
CA GLU A 192 -2.70 7.25 2.32
C GLU A 192 -2.27 6.21 3.36
N GLY A 193 -0.99 5.79 3.31
CA GLY A 193 -0.44 4.86 4.30
C GLY A 193 -0.48 5.45 5.72
N LEU A 194 -0.05 6.71 5.87
CA LEU A 194 -0.14 7.41 7.16
C LEU A 194 -1.60 7.60 7.59
N PHE A 195 -2.49 8.00 6.68
CA PHE A 195 -3.92 8.13 6.97
C PHE A 195 -4.53 6.79 7.44
N SER A 196 -4.18 5.69 6.78
CA SER A 196 -4.64 4.34 7.14
C SER A 196 -4.18 3.92 8.55
N GLU A 197 -2.92 4.16 8.89
CA GLU A 197 -2.39 3.88 10.24
C GLU A 197 -3.15 4.68 11.31
N LEU A 198 -3.40 5.96 11.07
CA LEU A 198 -4.14 6.81 12.01
C LEU A 198 -5.61 6.41 12.14
N SER A 199 -6.26 6.05 11.03
CA SER A 199 -7.68 5.68 11.00
C SER A 199 -7.94 4.34 11.68
N SER A 200 -6.98 3.43 11.64
CA SER A 200 -7.07 2.10 12.25
C SER A 200 -6.66 2.08 13.73
N TYR A 201 -5.91 3.10 14.19
CA TYR A 201 -5.40 3.12 15.56
C TYR A 201 -6.51 3.25 16.60
N ARG A 202 -6.49 2.33 17.58
CA ARG A 202 -7.34 2.37 18.79
C ARG A 202 -6.46 2.54 20.02
N ASP A 203 -6.84 3.44 20.90
CA ASP A 203 -6.16 3.60 22.19
C ASP A 203 -6.25 2.28 22.98
N PRO A 204 -5.13 1.73 23.46
CA PRO A 204 -5.14 0.44 24.17
C PRO A 204 -5.99 0.44 25.45
N LYS A 205 -6.13 1.60 26.10
CA LYS A 205 -6.84 1.75 27.37
C LYS A 205 -8.32 2.05 27.17
N THR A 206 -8.64 3.08 26.37
CA THR A 206 -10.02 3.55 26.17
C THR A 206 -10.77 2.80 25.09
N LYS A 207 -10.04 2.09 24.16
CA LYS A 207 -10.57 1.45 22.95
C LYS A 207 -11.18 2.43 21.94
N GLU A 208 -11.07 3.71 22.19
CA GLU A 208 -11.54 4.77 21.29
C GLU A 208 -10.66 4.85 20.03
N LEU A 209 -11.27 5.14 18.88
CA LEU A 209 -10.54 5.42 17.64
C LEU A 209 -9.84 6.77 17.75
N LEU A 210 -8.58 6.85 17.31
CA LEU A 210 -7.82 8.09 17.33
C LEU A 210 -8.56 9.23 16.61
N LEU A 211 -9.03 8.98 15.39
CA LEU A 211 -9.73 10.02 14.60
C LEU A 211 -11.00 10.52 15.30
N GLN A 212 -11.69 9.67 16.04
CA GLN A 212 -12.84 10.07 16.84
C GLN A 212 -12.43 10.96 18.01
N GLU A 213 -11.38 10.58 18.75
CA GLU A 213 -10.84 11.41 19.85
C GLU A 213 -10.39 12.78 19.35
N LEU A 214 -9.66 12.85 18.22
CA LEU A 214 -9.17 14.10 17.64
C LEU A 214 -10.34 15.02 17.27
N ARG A 215 -11.40 14.48 16.69
CA ARG A 215 -12.59 15.22 16.28
C ARG A 215 -13.41 15.71 17.48
N THR A 216 -13.66 14.85 18.46
CA THR A 216 -14.53 15.19 19.60
C THR A 216 -13.85 16.11 20.58
N LYS A 217 -12.59 15.82 20.93
CA LYS A 217 -11.86 16.52 21.98
C LYS A 217 -11.13 17.79 21.49
N TYR A 218 -10.55 17.71 20.28
CA TYR A 218 -9.73 18.81 19.76
C TYR A 218 -10.37 19.53 18.57
N LYS A 219 -11.55 19.09 18.11
CA LYS A 219 -12.21 19.68 16.94
C LYS A 219 -11.35 19.65 15.67
N VAL A 220 -10.52 18.62 15.54
CA VAL A 220 -9.61 18.45 14.40
C VAL A 220 -9.99 17.19 13.64
N THR A 221 -10.15 17.34 12.33
CA THR A 221 -10.37 16.23 11.38
C THR A 221 -9.06 15.97 10.64
N ILE A 222 -8.68 14.69 10.53
CA ILE A 222 -7.56 14.29 9.67
C ILE A 222 -8.08 14.03 8.27
N SER A 223 -7.34 14.50 7.26
CA SER A 223 -7.60 14.26 5.83
C SER A 223 -6.34 13.70 5.19
N GLY A 224 -6.50 12.68 4.36
CA GLY A 224 -5.47 12.16 3.46
C GLY A 224 -5.58 12.75 2.06
N PRO A 225 -4.75 12.31 1.10
CA PRO A 225 -4.78 12.81 -0.27
C PRO A 225 -6.09 12.51 -1.03
N ASN A 226 -6.79 11.44 -0.66
CA ASN A 226 -8.02 10.99 -1.32
C ASN A 226 -9.30 11.18 -0.46
N THR A 227 -9.22 11.89 0.66
CA THR A 227 -10.36 12.09 1.57
C THR A 227 -10.86 13.53 1.63
#